data_ff4613ba3471f3085111096ed0ad2eff
#
_entry.id   ff4613ba3471f3085111096ed0ad2eff
#
_cell.length_a   1.000
_cell.length_b   1.000
_cell.length_c   1.000
_cell.angle_alpha   90.00
_cell.angle_beta   90.00
_cell.angle_gamma   90.00
#
_symmetry.space_group_name_H-M   'P 1'
#
loop_
_entity.id
_entity.type
_entity.pdbx_description
1 polymer ?
#
loop_
_entity_poly.entity_id
_entity_poly.type
_entity_poly.pdbx_seq_one_letter_code
_entity_poly.pdbx_strand_id
1 'polypeptide(L)'
;MIPMMVKNGYDPDFACALQATSGIFGPLIPPSIVMVLYAVYANQSVSTMLMAGVGPGVLQAAMVCVLAVVICRKRGYKGVGKFSIRRVGKEFLSSFWALLAPVIILGGIYSGICTATEASGVACFYSIIVGLFIYKEMDFKQLLKCLSTSMKSTGNIMLIVGASGAFSWVLTRERIASRAAVALLSITDSKYLFLILSLIHI
;
A
#
# COMPACT_ATOMS: atom_id res chain seq x y z
N MET A 1 -9.37 5.04 13.24
CA MET A 1 -10.29 3.91 13.02
C MET A 1 -10.53 3.11 14.29
N ILE A 2 -9.51 2.57 14.97
CA ILE A 2 -9.65 1.74 16.18
C ILE A 2 -10.55 2.38 17.26
N PRO A 3 -10.35 3.64 17.70
CA PRO A 3 -11.21 4.24 18.74
C PRO A 3 -12.68 4.33 18.33
N MET A 4 -12.95 4.55 17.05
CA MET A 4 -14.31 4.61 16.52
C MET A 4 -14.97 3.21 16.51
N MET A 5 -14.21 2.17 16.17
CA MET A 5 -14.72 0.79 16.21
C MET A 5 -15.05 0.36 17.64
N VAL A 6 -14.15 0.61 18.59
CA VAL A 6 -14.36 0.30 20.02
C VAL A 6 -15.57 1.04 20.57
N LYS A 7 -15.74 2.34 20.23
CA LYS A 7 -16.92 3.12 20.61
C LYS A 7 -18.21 2.57 20.04
N ASN A 8 -18.16 1.85 18.92
CA ASN A 8 -19.30 1.19 18.29
C ASN A 8 -19.50 -0.27 18.75
N GLY A 9 -18.82 -0.68 19.82
CA GLY A 9 -19.03 -1.99 20.46
C GLY A 9 -18.20 -3.13 19.88
N TYR A 10 -17.14 -2.84 19.10
CA TYR A 10 -16.18 -3.84 18.67
C TYR A 10 -15.11 -4.06 19.75
N ASP A 11 -14.68 -5.31 19.94
CA ASP A 11 -13.58 -5.62 20.84
C ASP A 11 -12.30 -4.92 20.38
N PRO A 12 -11.50 -4.32 21.30
CA PRO A 12 -10.25 -3.66 20.97
C PRO A 12 -9.29 -4.57 20.22
N ASP A 13 -9.15 -5.82 20.62
CA ASP A 13 -8.24 -6.80 20.00
C ASP A 13 -8.64 -7.09 18.55
N PHE A 14 -9.93 -7.25 18.29
CA PHE A 14 -10.43 -7.43 16.94
C PHE A 14 -10.23 -6.19 16.08
N ALA A 15 -10.49 -5.00 16.63
CA ALA A 15 -10.27 -3.73 15.91
C ALA A 15 -8.80 -3.51 15.55
N CYS A 16 -7.89 -3.82 16.49
CA CYS A 16 -6.44 -3.75 16.27
C CYS A 16 -5.99 -4.77 15.22
N ALA A 17 -6.42 -6.03 15.34
CA ALA A 17 -6.06 -7.09 14.40
C ALA A 17 -6.55 -6.77 12.97
N LEU A 18 -7.80 -6.33 12.83
CA LEU A 18 -8.37 -5.95 11.54
C LEU A 18 -7.64 -4.77 10.92
N GLN A 19 -7.30 -3.74 11.71
CA GLN A 19 -6.57 -2.58 11.24
C GLN A 19 -5.14 -2.94 10.81
N ALA A 20 -4.44 -3.77 11.57
CA ALA A 20 -3.10 -4.25 11.24
C ALA A 20 -3.10 -5.06 9.94
N THR A 21 -4.04 -6.01 9.81
CA THR A 21 -4.18 -6.83 8.60
C THR A 21 -4.54 -5.98 7.37
N SER A 22 -5.41 -4.97 7.54
CA SER A 22 -5.77 -4.05 6.46
C SER A 22 -4.60 -3.15 6.03
N GLY A 23 -3.65 -2.90 6.93
CA GLY A 23 -2.44 -2.12 6.63
C GLY A 23 -1.55 -2.75 5.55
N ILE A 24 -1.63 -4.07 5.38
CA ILE A 24 -0.86 -4.80 4.36
C ILE A 24 -1.31 -4.45 2.93
N PHE A 25 -2.52 -3.94 2.74
CA PHE A 25 -3.01 -3.57 1.41
C PHE A 25 -2.28 -2.38 0.81
N GLY A 26 -1.80 -1.43 1.63
CA GLY A 26 -1.10 -0.24 1.16
C GLY A 26 0.14 -0.55 0.32
N PRO A 27 1.04 -1.43 0.76
CA PRO A 27 2.18 -1.87 -0.04
C PRO A 27 1.84 -2.68 -1.30
N LEU A 28 0.64 -3.27 -1.39
CA LEU A 28 0.29 -4.22 -2.45
C LEU A 28 -0.65 -3.60 -3.51
N ILE A 29 -1.63 -2.79 -3.08
CA ILE A 29 -2.60 -2.18 -3.99
C ILE A 29 -2.04 -0.87 -4.54
N PRO A 30 -1.99 -0.67 -5.87
CA PRO A 30 -1.51 0.56 -6.48
C PRO A 30 -2.35 1.80 -6.10
N PRO A 31 -1.71 2.98 -5.98
CA PRO A 31 -0.29 3.26 -6.12
C PRO A 31 0.52 2.88 -4.88
N SER A 32 1.61 2.12 -5.04
CA SER A 32 2.44 1.60 -3.94
C SER A 32 3.90 2.01 -4.10
N ILE A 33 4.45 2.69 -3.09
CA ILE A 33 5.86 3.10 -3.05
C ILE A 33 6.77 1.87 -3.05
N VAL A 34 6.41 0.82 -2.31
CA VAL A 34 7.20 -0.41 -2.20
C VAL A 34 7.32 -1.11 -3.55
N MET A 35 6.23 -1.18 -4.32
CA MET A 35 6.25 -1.77 -5.65
C MET A 35 7.07 -0.95 -6.65
N VAL A 36 7.00 0.38 -6.57
CA VAL A 36 7.83 1.27 -7.40
C VAL A 36 9.31 1.06 -7.09
N LEU A 37 9.70 1.05 -5.80
CA LEU A 37 11.08 0.80 -5.39
C LEU A 37 11.56 -0.58 -5.86
N TYR A 38 10.75 -1.61 -5.67
CA TYR A 38 11.07 -2.96 -6.11
C TYR A 38 11.27 -3.01 -7.65
N ALA A 39 10.40 -2.36 -8.42
CA ALA A 39 10.55 -2.30 -9.88
C ALA A 39 11.88 -1.67 -10.30
N VAL A 40 12.28 -0.57 -9.65
CA VAL A 40 13.55 0.11 -9.90
C VAL A 40 14.74 -0.81 -9.58
N TYR A 41 14.74 -1.46 -8.42
CA TYR A 41 15.83 -2.39 -8.04
C TYR A 41 15.90 -3.63 -8.93
N ALA A 42 14.74 -4.16 -9.34
CA ALA A 42 14.65 -5.32 -10.21
C ALA A 42 14.83 -4.99 -11.71
N ASN A 43 15.07 -3.71 -12.05
CA ASN A 43 15.11 -3.23 -13.44
C ASN A 43 13.89 -3.64 -14.27
N GLN A 44 12.70 -3.59 -13.63
CA GLN A 44 11.43 -3.91 -14.25
C GLN A 44 10.61 -2.64 -14.52
N SER A 45 9.66 -2.74 -15.45
CA SER A 45 8.72 -1.65 -15.71
C SER A 45 7.85 -1.38 -14.49
N VAL A 46 7.81 -0.11 -14.03
CA VAL A 46 6.99 0.32 -12.90
C VAL A 46 5.50 0.08 -13.16
N SER A 47 5.03 0.38 -14.38
CA SER A 47 3.63 0.15 -14.76
C SER A 47 3.25 -1.33 -14.69
N THR A 48 4.10 -2.20 -15.23
CA THR A 48 3.89 -3.67 -15.19
C THR A 48 3.88 -4.19 -13.76
N MET A 49 4.79 -3.69 -12.91
CA MET A 49 4.85 -4.08 -11.50
C MET A 49 3.61 -3.65 -10.73
N LEU A 50 3.15 -2.41 -10.92
CA LEU A 50 1.92 -1.93 -10.29
C LEU A 50 0.70 -2.74 -10.75
N MET A 51 0.60 -3.09 -12.04
CA MET A 51 -0.48 -3.96 -12.55
C MET A 51 -0.44 -5.36 -11.93
N ALA A 52 0.75 -5.95 -11.78
CA ALA A 52 0.90 -7.26 -11.16
C ALA A 52 0.41 -7.30 -9.71
N GLY A 53 0.47 -6.16 -8.99
CA GLY A 53 -0.01 -6.04 -7.61
C GLY A 53 -1.53 -6.03 -7.47
N VAL A 54 -2.27 -5.65 -8.52
CA VAL A 54 -3.74 -5.53 -8.46
C VAL A 54 -4.40 -6.88 -8.16
N GLY A 55 -4.00 -7.94 -8.85
CA GLY A 55 -4.59 -9.27 -8.68
C GLY A 55 -4.47 -9.81 -7.25
N PRO A 56 -3.24 -9.98 -6.73
CA PRO A 56 -3.00 -10.40 -5.35
C PRO A 56 -3.63 -9.47 -4.32
N GLY A 57 -3.59 -8.15 -4.56
CA GLY A 57 -4.17 -7.15 -3.67
C GLY A 57 -5.69 -7.28 -3.54
N VAL A 58 -6.41 -7.44 -4.65
CA VAL A 58 -7.86 -7.66 -4.65
C VAL A 58 -8.22 -8.99 -4.00
N LEU A 59 -7.47 -10.06 -4.30
CA LEU A 59 -7.69 -11.37 -3.69
C LEU A 59 -7.53 -11.30 -2.16
N GLN A 60 -6.46 -10.68 -1.69
CA GLN A 60 -6.20 -10.52 -0.26
C GLN A 60 -7.27 -9.66 0.41
N ALA A 61 -7.68 -8.55 -0.20
CA ALA A 61 -8.74 -7.70 0.29
C ALA A 61 -10.06 -8.47 0.41
N ALA A 62 -10.41 -9.27 -0.59
CA ALA A 62 -11.60 -10.12 -0.57
C ALA A 62 -11.55 -11.15 0.57
N MET A 63 -10.41 -11.82 0.77
CA MET A 63 -10.24 -12.78 1.87
C MET A 63 -10.41 -12.12 3.23
N VAL A 64 -9.78 -10.96 3.46
CA VAL A 64 -9.91 -10.24 4.73
C VAL A 64 -11.33 -9.73 4.94
N CYS A 65 -12.01 -9.24 3.90
CA CYS A 65 -13.42 -8.86 3.98
C CYS A 65 -14.31 -10.05 4.38
N VAL A 66 -14.11 -11.21 3.76
CA VAL A 66 -14.87 -12.43 4.10
C VAL A 66 -14.63 -12.84 5.55
N LEU A 67 -13.36 -12.88 5.98
CA LEU A 67 -13.00 -13.20 7.37
C LEU A 67 -13.61 -12.21 8.37
N ALA A 68 -13.53 -10.91 8.07
CA ALA A 68 -14.11 -9.87 8.91
C ALA A 68 -15.63 -10.06 9.06
N VAL A 69 -16.34 -10.31 7.94
CA VAL A 69 -17.78 -10.56 7.96
C VAL A 69 -18.13 -11.82 8.78
N VAL A 70 -17.39 -12.91 8.60
CA VAL A 70 -17.61 -14.16 9.35
C VAL A 70 -17.41 -13.94 10.85
N ILE A 71 -16.32 -13.27 11.24
CA ILE A 71 -16.04 -12.99 12.66
C ILE A 71 -17.08 -12.05 13.24
N CYS A 72 -17.43 -10.97 12.53
CA CYS A 72 -18.46 -10.03 12.98
C CYS A 72 -19.81 -10.72 13.20
N ARG A 73 -20.20 -11.61 12.29
CA ARG A 73 -21.43 -12.41 12.46
C ARG A 73 -21.37 -13.37 13.67
N LYS A 74 -20.24 -14.07 13.85
CA LYS A 74 -20.05 -14.99 14.99
C LYS A 74 -20.06 -14.27 16.33
N ARG A 75 -19.47 -13.07 16.41
CA ARG A 75 -19.40 -12.27 17.64
C ARG A 75 -20.65 -11.39 17.85
N GLY A 76 -21.60 -11.40 16.91
CA GLY A 76 -22.84 -10.64 17.03
C GLY A 76 -22.67 -9.13 16.90
N TYR A 77 -21.57 -8.65 16.32
CA TYR A 77 -21.38 -7.22 16.08
C TYR A 77 -22.42 -6.70 15.09
N LYS A 78 -23.10 -5.63 15.48
CA LYS A 78 -24.11 -4.99 14.63
C LYS A 78 -23.53 -3.76 13.97
N GLY A 79 -23.78 -3.60 12.68
CA GLY A 79 -23.39 -2.41 11.95
C GLY A 79 -24.10 -1.16 12.49
N VAL A 80 -23.39 -0.05 12.51
CA VAL A 80 -23.93 1.24 12.96
C VAL A 80 -24.69 1.90 11.82
N GLY A 81 -26.01 1.73 11.79
CA GLY A 81 -26.93 2.38 10.87
C GLY A 81 -27.45 1.51 9.74
N LYS A 82 -28.48 2.00 9.06
CA LYS A 82 -29.09 1.35 7.90
C LYS A 82 -28.31 1.72 6.64
N PHE A 83 -28.09 0.75 5.76
CA PHE A 83 -27.54 0.99 4.43
C PHE A 83 -28.48 1.91 3.63
N SER A 84 -27.97 3.01 3.12
CA SER A 84 -28.73 3.97 2.33
C SER A 84 -27.92 4.37 1.09
N ILE A 85 -28.42 3.99 -0.08
CA ILE A 85 -27.80 4.33 -1.38
C ILE A 85 -27.69 5.85 -1.57
N ARG A 86 -28.68 6.61 -1.08
CA ARG A 86 -28.67 8.08 -1.15
C ARG A 86 -27.51 8.68 -0.34
N ARG A 87 -27.20 8.09 0.82
CA ARG A 87 -26.08 8.51 1.68
C ARG A 87 -24.74 8.17 1.00
N VAL A 88 -24.61 6.97 0.47
CA VAL A 88 -23.43 6.55 -0.29
C VAL A 88 -23.18 7.48 -1.47
N GLY A 89 -24.20 7.82 -2.26
CA GLY A 89 -24.08 8.75 -3.38
C GLY A 89 -23.64 10.17 -2.94
N LYS A 90 -24.18 10.67 -1.83
CA LYS A 90 -23.80 11.97 -1.28
C LYS A 90 -22.33 12.00 -0.82
N GLU A 91 -21.90 10.97 -0.10
CA GLU A 91 -20.51 10.86 0.39
C GLU A 91 -19.54 10.64 -0.79
N PHE A 92 -19.95 9.88 -1.81
CA PHE A 92 -19.16 9.72 -3.03
C PHE A 92 -18.95 11.05 -3.76
N LEU A 93 -20.00 11.84 -3.93
CA LEU A 93 -19.91 13.17 -4.55
C LEU A 93 -19.05 14.12 -3.71
N SER A 94 -19.16 14.07 -2.39
CA SER A 94 -18.32 14.86 -1.49
C SER A 94 -16.84 14.49 -1.59
N SER A 95 -16.54 13.20 -1.76
CA SER A 95 -15.17 12.68 -1.86
C SER A 95 -14.64 12.61 -3.30
N PHE A 96 -15.43 13.03 -4.29
CA PHE A 96 -15.11 12.88 -5.72
C PHE A 96 -13.72 13.44 -6.06
N TRP A 97 -13.43 14.65 -5.62
CA TRP A 97 -12.14 15.29 -5.88
C TRP A 97 -10.97 14.55 -5.24
N ALA A 98 -11.15 13.98 -4.05
CA ALA A 98 -10.11 13.16 -3.43
C ALA A 98 -9.88 11.84 -4.16
N LEU A 99 -10.96 11.22 -4.66
CA LEU A 99 -10.88 9.97 -5.41
C LEU A 99 -10.25 10.14 -6.81
N LEU A 100 -10.22 11.35 -7.34
CA LEU A 100 -9.57 11.63 -8.62
C LEU A 100 -8.04 11.55 -8.54
N ALA A 101 -7.42 11.76 -7.38
CA ALA A 101 -5.97 11.72 -7.23
C ALA A 101 -5.37 10.34 -7.60
N PRO A 102 -5.84 9.19 -7.07
CA PRO A 102 -5.41 7.88 -7.53
C PRO A 102 -5.68 7.63 -9.02
N VAL A 103 -6.79 8.13 -9.54
CA VAL A 103 -7.14 7.98 -10.97
C VAL A 103 -6.15 8.74 -11.85
N ILE A 104 -5.74 9.94 -11.45
CA ILE A 104 -4.71 10.72 -12.16
C ILE A 104 -3.38 9.97 -12.19
N ILE A 105 -2.94 9.44 -11.04
CA ILE A 105 -1.68 8.70 -10.96
C ILE A 105 -1.71 7.46 -11.84
N LEU A 106 -2.69 6.59 -11.61
CA LEU A 106 -2.77 5.31 -12.33
C LEU A 106 -3.12 5.50 -13.79
N GLY A 107 -4.03 6.42 -14.10
CA GLY A 107 -4.39 6.76 -15.46
C GLY A 107 -3.22 7.32 -16.25
N GLY A 108 -2.42 8.23 -15.68
CA GLY A 108 -1.22 8.77 -16.30
C GLY A 108 -0.15 7.71 -16.57
N ILE A 109 0.08 6.81 -15.61
CA ILE A 109 1.08 5.74 -15.74
C ILE A 109 0.62 4.66 -16.73
N TYR A 110 -0.62 4.20 -16.64
CA TYR A 110 -1.10 3.08 -17.48
C TYR A 110 -1.39 3.48 -18.91
N SER A 111 -1.75 4.75 -19.17
CA SER A 111 -1.88 5.27 -20.52
C SER A 111 -0.52 5.48 -21.22
N GLY A 112 0.59 5.40 -20.48
CA GLY A 112 1.93 5.67 -21.00
C GLY A 112 2.23 7.15 -21.27
N ILE A 113 1.32 8.06 -20.86
CA ILE A 113 1.48 9.51 -21.05
C ILE A 113 2.54 10.07 -20.10
N CYS A 114 2.58 9.55 -18.87
CA CYS A 114 3.47 10.01 -17.81
C CYS A 114 4.28 8.87 -17.22
N THR A 115 5.51 9.16 -16.85
CA THR A 115 6.30 8.31 -15.95
C THR A 115 5.71 8.33 -14.54
N ALA A 116 6.08 7.37 -13.70
CA ALA A 116 5.62 7.33 -12.30
C ALA A 116 5.99 8.60 -11.52
N THR A 117 7.17 9.17 -11.82
CA THR A 117 7.65 10.42 -11.20
C THR A 117 6.81 11.63 -11.63
N GLU A 118 6.53 11.76 -12.92
CA GLU A 118 5.70 12.85 -13.45
C GLU A 118 4.27 12.75 -12.95
N ALA A 119 3.67 11.57 -12.97
CA ALA A 119 2.32 11.34 -12.46
C ALA A 119 2.20 11.69 -10.96
N SER A 120 3.22 11.36 -10.15
CA SER A 120 3.25 11.73 -8.73
C SER A 120 3.38 13.24 -8.52
N GLY A 121 4.18 13.93 -9.35
CA GLY A 121 4.28 15.39 -9.36
C GLY A 121 2.95 16.06 -9.67
N VAL A 122 2.26 15.61 -10.73
CA VAL A 122 0.93 16.10 -11.11
C VAL A 122 -0.09 15.86 -10.00
N ALA A 123 -0.10 14.68 -9.41
CA ALA A 123 -1.01 14.36 -8.29
C ALA A 123 -0.73 15.19 -7.04
N CYS A 124 0.54 15.50 -6.75
CA CYS A 124 0.92 16.38 -5.65
C CYS A 124 0.36 17.80 -5.88
N PHE A 125 0.57 18.36 -7.06
CA PHE A 125 0.02 19.67 -7.44
C PHE A 125 -1.51 19.68 -7.36
N TYR A 126 -2.15 18.66 -7.93
CA TYR A 126 -3.59 18.47 -7.86
C TYR A 126 -4.10 18.44 -6.41
N SER A 127 -3.45 17.66 -5.53
CA SER A 127 -3.85 17.53 -4.14
C SER A 127 -3.73 18.84 -3.36
N ILE A 128 -2.70 19.65 -3.65
CA ILE A 128 -2.53 20.98 -3.06
C ILE A 128 -3.68 21.88 -3.49
N ILE A 129 -4.01 21.91 -4.78
CA ILE A 129 -5.12 22.74 -5.31
C ILE A 129 -6.45 22.34 -4.67
N VAL A 130 -6.74 21.02 -4.63
CA VAL A 130 -7.98 20.50 -4.05
C VAL A 130 -8.08 20.84 -2.55
N GLY A 131 -6.99 20.64 -1.80
CA GLY A 131 -6.97 20.89 -0.35
C GLY A 131 -7.12 22.37 0.02
N LEU A 132 -6.47 23.27 -0.74
CA LEU A 132 -6.50 24.70 -0.47
C LEU A 132 -7.79 25.38 -0.99
N PHE A 133 -8.22 25.04 -2.20
CA PHE A 133 -9.27 25.81 -2.89
C PHE A 133 -10.65 25.13 -2.88
N ILE A 134 -10.70 23.79 -2.96
CA ILE A 134 -11.97 23.05 -3.06
C ILE A 134 -12.48 22.69 -1.67
N TYR A 135 -11.68 21.95 -0.89
CA TYR A 135 -12.09 21.56 0.46
C TYR A 135 -11.86 22.67 1.50
N LYS A 136 -10.89 23.54 1.25
CA LYS A 136 -10.52 24.65 2.16
C LYS A 136 -10.22 24.17 3.59
N GLU A 137 -9.79 22.93 3.72
CA GLU A 137 -9.43 22.30 5.00
C GLU A 137 -7.95 22.47 5.33
N MET A 138 -7.16 22.99 4.39
CA MET A 138 -5.71 23.18 4.52
C MET A 138 -5.35 24.65 4.48
N ASP A 139 -4.66 25.11 5.52
CA ASP A 139 -4.02 26.42 5.56
C ASP A 139 -2.55 26.32 5.07
N PHE A 140 -1.99 27.45 4.65
CA PHE A 140 -0.60 27.50 4.16
C PHE A 140 0.42 27.00 5.20
N LYS A 141 0.16 27.25 6.49
CA LYS A 141 0.97 26.73 7.60
C LYS A 141 0.91 25.20 7.69
N GLN A 142 -0.27 24.64 7.48
CA GLN A 142 -0.46 23.18 7.45
C GLN A 142 0.21 22.57 6.22
N LEU A 143 0.15 23.22 5.05
CA LEU A 143 0.87 22.80 3.85
C LEU A 143 2.37 22.70 4.11
N LEU A 144 2.99 23.73 4.69
CA LEU A 144 4.41 23.71 5.04
C LEU A 144 4.76 22.58 6.03
N LYS A 145 3.87 22.32 7.00
CA LYS A 145 4.03 21.21 7.94
C LYS A 145 3.94 19.85 7.23
N CYS A 146 3.00 19.68 6.30
CA CYS A 146 2.88 18.47 5.50
C CYS A 146 4.14 18.24 4.64
N LEU A 147 4.64 19.28 3.97
CA LEU A 147 5.88 19.23 3.19
C LEU A 147 7.08 18.83 4.07
N SER A 148 7.23 19.46 5.23
CA SER A 148 8.31 19.12 6.17
C SER A 148 8.23 17.67 6.65
N THR A 149 7.02 17.18 6.95
CA THR A 149 6.80 15.79 7.37
C THR A 149 7.11 14.82 6.22
N SER A 150 6.66 15.14 5.01
CA SER A 150 6.94 14.34 3.81
C SER A 150 8.44 14.27 3.50
N MET A 151 9.15 15.39 3.63
CA MET A 151 10.62 15.41 3.45
C MET A 151 11.33 14.50 4.46
N LYS A 152 10.93 14.53 5.73
CA LYS A 152 11.50 13.65 6.77
C LYS A 152 11.23 12.18 6.46
N SER A 153 10.01 11.84 6.07
CA SER A 153 9.65 10.47 5.71
C SER A 153 10.42 9.98 4.48
N THR A 154 10.55 10.83 3.46
CA THR A 154 11.33 10.52 2.25
C THR A 154 12.81 10.35 2.60
N GLY A 155 13.37 11.22 3.44
CA GLY A 155 14.77 11.10 3.89
C GLY A 155 15.04 9.77 4.61
N ASN A 156 14.14 9.34 5.49
CA ASN A 156 14.25 8.05 6.17
C ASN A 156 14.20 6.87 5.18
N ILE A 157 13.27 6.92 4.22
CA ILE A 157 13.16 5.89 3.18
C ILE A 157 14.44 5.85 2.33
N MET A 158 14.95 7.00 1.90
CA MET A 158 16.17 7.08 1.07
C MET A 158 17.40 6.57 1.83
N LEU A 159 17.50 6.81 3.13
CA LEU A 159 18.56 6.28 3.96
C LEU A 159 18.52 4.75 4.03
N ILE A 160 17.33 4.18 4.24
CA ILE A 160 17.13 2.72 4.23
C ILE A 160 17.47 2.13 2.87
N VAL A 161 17.02 2.78 1.79
CA VAL A 161 17.30 2.38 0.41
C VAL A 161 18.82 2.39 0.13
N GLY A 162 19.51 3.45 0.54
CA GLY A 162 20.96 3.53 0.40
C GLY A 162 21.72 2.46 1.18
N ALA A 163 21.35 2.24 2.43
CA ALA A 163 21.92 1.18 3.27
C ALA A 163 21.66 -0.23 2.68
N SER A 164 20.46 -0.46 2.18
CA SER A 164 20.09 -1.73 1.52
C SER A 164 20.89 -1.95 0.24
N GLY A 165 21.17 -0.90 -0.53
CA GLY A 165 22.03 -0.97 -1.71
C GLY A 165 23.46 -1.41 -1.37
N ALA A 166 24.07 -0.81 -0.34
CA ALA A 166 25.39 -1.20 0.14
C ALA A 166 25.41 -2.66 0.64
N PHE A 167 24.38 -3.07 1.38
CA PHE A 167 24.24 -4.43 1.85
C PHE A 167 24.10 -5.43 0.70
N SER A 168 23.26 -5.12 -0.30
CA SER A 168 23.09 -5.96 -1.50
C SER A 168 24.39 -6.10 -2.30
N TRP A 169 25.19 -5.03 -2.37
CA TRP A 169 26.50 -5.09 -3.02
C TRP A 169 27.44 -6.08 -2.33
N VAL A 170 27.52 -6.05 -0.99
CA VAL A 170 28.31 -7.01 -0.20
C VAL A 170 27.83 -8.44 -0.42
N LEU A 171 26.50 -8.68 -0.32
CA LEU A 171 25.92 -10.00 -0.54
C LEU A 171 26.26 -10.56 -1.92
N THR A 172 26.21 -9.71 -2.94
CA THR A 172 26.52 -10.10 -4.33
C THR A 172 27.99 -10.40 -4.49
N ARG A 173 28.87 -9.56 -3.94
CA ARG A 173 30.33 -9.72 -4.00
C ARG A 173 30.78 -11.03 -3.33
N GLU A 174 30.25 -11.31 -2.16
CA GLU A 174 30.55 -12.55 -1.39
C GLU A 174 29.79 -13.77 -1.92
N ARG A 175 28.98 -13.63 -2.98
CA ARG A 175 28.15 -14.68 -3.57
C ARG A 175 27.29 -15.42 -2.54
N ILE A 176 26.84 -14.73 -1.51
CA ILE A 176 26.08 -15.34 -0.40
C ILE A 176 24.76 -15.90 -0.90
N ALA A 177 24.04 -15.17 -1.78
CA ALA A 177 22.80 -15.65 -2.37
C ALA A 177 22.99 -16.94 -3.18
N SER A 178 24.06 -17.02 -3.99
CA SER A 178 24.35 -18.23 -4.77
C SER A 178 24.72 -19.42 -3.87
N ARG A 179 25.50 -19.20 -2.83
CA ARG A 179 25.86 -20.25 -1.84
C ARG A 179 24.61 -20.75 -1.10
N ALA A 180 23.73 -19.83 -0.68
CA ALA A 180 22.47 -20.17 -0.03
C ALA A 180 21.55 -20.98 -0.98
N ALA A 181 21.44 -20.58 -2.25
CA ALA A 181 20.65 -21.30 -3.24
C ALA A 181 21.17 -22.73 -3.46
N VAL A 182 22.50 -22.90 -3.61
CA VAL A 182 23.11 -24.24 -3.74
C VAL A 182 22.87 -25.08 -2.49
N ALA A 183 23.01 -24.51 -1.29
CA ALA A 183 22.74 -25.20 -0.05
C ALA A 183 21.27 -25.65 0.08
N LEU A 184 20.32 -24.80 -0.33
CA LEU A 184 18.90 -25.15 -0.34
C LEU A 184 18.57 -26.23 -1.37
N LEU A 185 19.16 -26.16 -2.57
CA LEU A 185 18.98 -27.19 -3.60
C LEU A 185 19.61 -28.53 -3.23
N SER A 186 20.64 -28.55 -2.37
CA SER A 186 21.20 -29.80 -1.85
C SER A 186 20.28 -30.51 -0.85
N ILE A 187 19.32 -29.78 -0.26
CA ILE A 187 18.35 -30.32 0.70
C ILE A 187 17.11 -30.87 -0.03
N THR A 188 16.74 -30.27 -1.18
CA THR A 188 15.52 -30.67 -1.89
C THR A 188 15.55 -30.28 -3.37
N ASP A 189 15.14 -31.24 -4.21
CA ASP A 189 14.88 -31.04 -5.66
C ASP A 189 13.42 -30.61 -5.92
N SER A 190 12.58 -30.59 -4.89
CA SER A 190 11.16 -30.24 -5.03
C SER A 190 10.94 -28.74 -5.13
N LYS A 191 10.43 -28.27 -6.27
CA LYS A 191 10.04 -26.89 -6.52
C LYS A 191 9.08 -26.33 -5.45
N TYR A 192 8.15 -27.14 -5.00
CA TYR A 192 7.17 -26.72 -3.98
C TYR A 192 7.79 -26.58 -2.60
N LEU A 193 8.68 -27.51 -2.22
CA LEU A 193 9.38 -27.43 -0.93
C LEU A 193 10.34 -26.23 -0.90
N PHE A 194 11.01 -25.94 -2.00
CA PHE A 194 11.85 -24.76 -2.16
C PHE A 194 11.04 -23.46 -1.95
N LEU A 195 9.85 -23.36 -2.56
CA LEU A 195 8.96 -22.19 -2.40
C LEU A 195 8.47 -22.04 -0.96
N ILE A 196 8.12 -23.13 -0.27
CA ILE A 196 7.69 -23.11 1.12
C ILE A 196 8.85 -22.66 2.02
N LEU A 197 10.04 -23.19 1.84
CA LEU A 197 11.23 -22.80 2.60
C LEU A 197 11.59 -21.32 2.37
N SER A 198 11.46 -20.83 1.14
CA SER A 198 11.65 -19.43 0.81
C SER A 198 10.62 -18.52 1.49
N LEU A 199 9.35 -18.95 1.56
CA LEU A 199 8.27 -18.20 2.23
C LEU A 199 8.43 -18.17 3.75
N ILE A 200 8.90 -19.25 4.38
CA ILE A 200 9.16 -19.30 5.83
C ILE A 200 10.29 -18.34 6.20
N HIS A 201 11.23 -18.11 5.32
CA HIS A 201 12.38 -17.22 5.57
C HIS A 201 12.02 -15.73 5.44
N ILE A 202 10.94 -15.39 4.75
CA ILE A 202 10.39 -14.04 4.60
C ILE A 202 9.47 -13.70 5.76
#